data_7c4bbc817603b0f7181b8aa3636962b1
#
_entry.id   7c4bbc817603b0f7181b8aa3636962b1
#
_cell.length_a   1.000
_cell.length_b   1.000
_cell.length_c   1.000
_cell.angle_alpha   90.00
_cell.angle_beta   90.00
_cell.angle_gamma   90.00
#
_symmetry.space_group_name_H-M   'P 1'
#
loop_
_entity.id
_entity.type
_entity.pdbx_description
1 polymer ?
#
loop_
_entity_poly.entity_id
_entity_poly.type
_entity_poly.pdbx_seq_one_letter_code
_entity_poly.pdbx_strand_id
1 'polypeptide(L)'
;MTVVGITGTSGSGKSTVAGIIQQNYNAQIIDADQIAKELTQQDTEYLRKITKTFGEEILENGKLNRKKLADIIFSDKKQKEKIDKLTQKYVVDEIKKQVKESKNKLVLLDVPLLFETKLNEICDITIGVI
;
A
#
# COMPACT_ATOMS: atom_id res chain seq x y z
N MET A 1 -8.45 -14.91 14.48
CA MET A 1 -8.20 -13.60 13.87
C MET A 1 -9.31 -13.26 12.91
N THR A 2 -9.80 -12.05 12.99
CA THR A 2 -10.77 -11.51 12.03
C THR A 2 -10.09 -10.43 11.20
N VAL A 3 -10.20 -10.52 9.89
CA VAL A 3 -9.62 -9.55 8.96
C VAL A 3 -10.75 -8.75 8.33
N VAL A 4 -10.73 -7.44 8.54
CA VAL A 4 -11.72 -6.51 8.00
C VAL A 4 -11.03 -5.61 6.99
N GLY A 5 -11.53 -5.61 5.75
CA GLY A 5 -11.03 -4.72 4.71
C GLY A 5 -11.90 -3.48 4.63
N ILE A 6 -11.28 -2.31 4.61
CA ILE A 6 -11.98 -1.03 4.38
C ILE A 6 -11.49 -0.46 3.06
N THR A 7 -12.43 -0.09 2.21
CA THR A 7 -12.14 0.58 0.96
C THR A 7 -13.02 1.84 0.83
N GLY A 8 -12.57 2.77 0.02
CA GLY A 8 -13.25 4.04 -0.21
C GLY A 8 -12.30 5.05 -0.79
N THR A 9 -12.85 6.08 -1.43
CA THR A 9 -12.05 7.14 -2.01
C THR A 9 -11.51 8.08 -0.94
N SER A 10 -10.45 8.82 -1.28
CA SER A 10 -9.92 9.87 -0.42
C SER A 10 -11.02 10.89 -0.11
N GLY A 11 -11.16 11.26 1.15
CA GLY A 11 -12.19 12.20 1.59
C GLY A 11 -13.55 11.57 1.89
N SER A 12 -13.70 10.24 1.75
CA SER A 12 -14.95 9.54 2.01
C SER A 12 -15.24 9.30 3.50
N GLY A 13 -14.28 9.59 4.39
CA GLY A 13 -14.39 9.26 5.81
C GLY A 13 -13.78 7.91 6.18
N LYS A 14 -13.10 7.28 5.25
CA LYS A 14 -12.46 5.97 5.47
C LYS A 14 -11.51 5.97 6.67
N SER A 15 -10.66 6.98 6.80
CA SER A 15 -9.72 7.12 7.93
C SER A 15 -10.45 7.30 9.25
N THR A 16 -11.57 8.02 9.26
CA THR A 16 -12.40 8.21 10.45
C THR A 16 -12.99 6.89 10.93
N VAL A 17 -13.53 6.11 10.00
CA VAL A 17 -14.10 4.77 10.30
C VAL A 17 -13.01 3.85 10.84
N ALA A 18 -11.85 3.82 10.20
CA ALA A 18 -10.71 3.00 10.63
C ALA A 18 -10.26 3.37 12.05
N GLY A 19 -10.17 4.67 12.35
CA GLY A 19 -9.79 5.16 13.68
C GLY A 19 -10.77 4.76 14.75
N ILE A 20 -12.06 4.82 14.47
CA ILE A 20 -13.12 4.42 15.42
C ILE A 20 -13.01 2.92 15.73
N ILE A 21 -12.83 2.09 14.72
CA ILE A 21 -12.69 0.64 14.91
C ILE A 21 -11.43 0.33 15.71
N GLN A 22 -10.32 1.00 15.41
CA GLN A 22 -9.06 0.79 16.15
C GLN A 22 -9.22 1.12 17.64
N GLN A 23 -9.85 2.26 17.96
CA GLN A 23 -10.02 2.69 19.35
C GLN A 23 -10.92 1.75 20.14
N ASN A 24 -12.01 1.27 19.53
CA ASN A 24 -13.01 0.49 20.24
C ASN A 24 -12.67 -1.00 20.33
N TYR A 25 -11.90 -1.53 19.40
CA TYR A 25 -11.65 -2.98 19.30
C TYR A 25 -10.18 -3.37 19.35
N ASN A 26 -9.29 -2.41 19.62
CA ASN A 26 -7.84 -2.65 19.65
C ASN A 26 -7.33 -3.37 18.42
N ALA A 27 -7.74 -2.90 17.24
CA ALA A 27 -7.35 -3.49 15.97
C ALA A 27 -5.95 -3.06 15.55
N GLN A 28 -5.25 -3.95 14.86
CA GLN A 28 -4.05 -3.57 14.13
C GLN A 28 -4.47 -3.02 12.78
N ILE A 29 -4.02 -1.81 12.44
CA ILE A 29 -4.27 -1.23 11.13
C ILE A 29 -3.08 -1.52 10.21
N ILE A 30 -3.37 -2.05 9.02
CA ILE A 30 -2.40 -2.23 7.94
C ILE A 30 -2.85 -1.31 6.81
N ASP A 31 -2.08 -0.25 6.57
CA ASP A 31 -2.41 0.81 5.62
C ASP A 31 -1.55 0.66 4.37
N ALA A 32 -2.20 0.42 3.22
CA ALA A 32 -1.51 0.21 1.94
C ALA A 32 -0.71 1.43 1.49
N ASP A 33 -1.22 2.65 1.71
CA ASP A 33 -0.51 3.87 1.34
C ASP A 33 0.75 4.06 2.17
N GLN A 34 0.69 3.74 3.46
CA GLN A 34 1.85 3.79 4.34
C GLN A 34 2.92 2.77 3.93
N ILE A 35 2.50 1.56 3.58
CA ILE A 35 3.41 0.52 3.09
C ILE A 35 4.10 0.97 1.79
N ALA A 36 3.34 1.52 0.85
CA ALA A 36 3.91 2.02 -0.41
C ALA A 36 4.97 3.10 -0.14
N LYS A 37 4.73 3.98 0.81
CA LYS A 37 5.67 5.01 1.20
C LYS A 37 6.95 4.42 1.81
N GLU A 38 6.82 3.46 2.71
CA GLU A 38 7.94 2.81 3.36
C GLU A 38 8.83 2.03 2.39
N LEU A 39 8.26 1.45 1.35
CA LEU A 39 9.01 0.74 0.32
C LEU A 39 10.03 1.63 -0.40
N THR A 40 9.81 2.93 -0.45
CA THR A 40 10.67 3.89 -1.15
C THR A 40 11.65 4.63 -0.23
N GLN A 41 11.51 4.50 1.08
CA GLN A 41 12.31 5.22 2.06
C GLN A 41 13.45 4.39 2.66
N GLN A 42 13.53 3.12 2.32
CA GLN A 42 14.53 2.19 2.82
C GLN A 42 15.10 1.37 1.66
N ASP A 43 16.24 0.73 1.90
CA ASP A 43 16.80 -0.21 0.93
C ASP A 43 15.92 -1.46 0.88
N THR A 44 14.99 -1.48 -0.06
CA THR A 44 14.07 -2.60 -0.28
C THR A 44 14.34 -3.22 -1.65
N GLU A 45 13.88 -4.45 -1.82
CA GLU A 45 13.93 -5.12 -3.13
C GLU A 45 13.16 -4.32 -4.18
N TYR A 46 12.02 -3.74 -3.80
CA TYR A 46 11.25 -2.87 -4.68
C TYR A 46 12.07 -1.67 -5.16
N LEU A 47 12.73 -0.96 -4.23
CA LEU A 47 13.54 0.21 -4.58
C LEU A 47 14.72 -0.17 -5.48
N ARG A 48 15.34 -1.31 -5.23
CA ARG A 48 16.42 -1.82 -6.08
C ARG A 48 15.94 -2.14 -7.48
N LYS A 49 14.74 -2.71 -7.63
CA LYS A 49 14.17 -3.01 -8.94
C LYS A 49 13.83 -1.77 -9.74
N ILE A 50 13.21 -0.76 -9.13
CA ILE A 50 12.91 0.48 -9.85
C ILE A 50 14.18 1.26 -10.19
N THR A 51 15.19 1.23 -9.32
CA THR A 51 16.48 1.85 -9.60
C THR A 51 17.17 1.19 -10.78
N LYS A 52 17.11 -0.13 -10.87
CA LYS A 52 17.66 -0.87 -12.01
C LYS A 52 16.95 -0.54 -13.32
N THR A 53 15.64 -0.30 -13.25
CA THR A 53 14.83 0.02 -14.44
C THR A 53 14.99 1.45 -14.91
N PHE A 54 15.07 2.41 -14.00
CA PHE A 54 15.04 3.85 -14.31
C PHE A 54 16.39 4.56 -14.10
N GLY A 55 17.37 3.88 -13.49
CA GLY A 55 18.70 4.45 -13.20
C GLY A 55 18.82 5.01 -11.79
N GLU A 56 20.07 5.18 -11.35
CA GLU A 56 20.36 5.68 -10.00
C GLU A 56 20.02 7.16 -9.83
N GLU A 57 19.76 7.88 -10.90
CA GLU A 57 19.38 9.29 -10.86
C GLU A 57 18.08 9.55 -10.10
N ILE A 58 17.24 8.51 -9.96
CA ILE A 58 16.00 8.61 -9.18
C ILE A 58 16.24 8.57 -7.67
N LEU A 59 17.45 8.28 -7.23
CA LEU A 59 17.82 8.21 -5.81
C LEU A 59 18.43 9.53 -5.32
N GLU A 60 18.13 9.85 -4.07
CA GLU A 60 18.76 10.94 -3.34
C GLU A 60 18.99 10.47 -1.90
N ASN A 61 20.26 10.43 -1.49
CA ASN A 61 20.65 9.94 -0.16
C ASN A 61 20.15 8.52 0.14
N GLY A 62 20.13 7.64 -0.88
CA GLY A 62 19.69 6.26 -0.76
C GLY A 62 18.18 6.08 -0.74
N LYS A 63 17.41 7.16 -0.89
CA LYS A 63 15.95 7.13 -0.91
C LYS A 63 15.43 7.58 -2.27
N LEU A 64 14.22 7.17 -2.60
CA LEU A 64 13.59 7.59 -3.85
C LEU A 64 13.31 9.09 -3.83
N ASN A 65 13.78 9.78 -4.87
CA ASN A 65 13.33 11.13 -5.17
C ASN A 65 12.10 11.05 -6.06
N ARG A 66 10.92 11.22 -5.48
CA ARG A 66 9.64 11.04 -6.17
C ARG A 66 9.46 11.99 -7.35
N LYS A 67 10.00 13.20 -7.24
CA LYS A 67 9.91 14.20 -8.31
C LYS A 67 10.70 13.75 -9.54
N LYS A 68 11.92 13.23 -9.35
CA LYS A 68 12.73 12.75 -10.46
C LYS A 68 12.08 11.57 -11.18
N LEU A 69 11.52 10.64 -10.41
CA LEU A 69 10.79 9.51 -10.99
C LEU A 69 9.53 9.99 -11.72
N ALA A 70 8.78 10.91 -11.12
CA ALA A 70 7.58 11.47 -11.73
C ALA A 70 7.90 12.15 -13.06
N ASP A 71 9.02 12.89 -13.14
CA ASP A 71 9.45 13.54 -14.37
C ASP A 71 9.75 12.54 -15.49
N ILE A 72 10.32 11.38 -15.15
CA ILE A 72 10.63 10.32 -16.12
C ILE A 72 9.35 9.67 -16.65
N ILE A 73 8.38 9.41 -15.78
CA ILE A 73 7.15 8.67 -16.14
C ILE A 73 6.01 9.57 -16.61
N PHE A 74 6.11 10.87 -16.41
CA PHE A 74 5.02 11.84 -16.65
C PHE A 74 4.49 11.78 -18.09
N SER A 75 5.37 11.67 -19.06
CA SER A 75 4.98 11.64 -20.48
C SER A 75 5.01 10.24 -21.08
N ASP A 76 5.27 9.21 -20.29
CA ASP A 76 5.33 7.83 -20.75
C ASP A 76 4.34 6.95 -19.98
N LYS A 77 3.16 6.78 -20.56
CA LYS A 77 2.08 6.00 -19.99
C LYS A 77 2.45 4.53 -19.72
N LYS A 78 3.27 3.94 -20.60
CA LYS A 78 3.71 2.54 -20.43
C LYS A 78 4.61 2.38 -19.22
N GLN A 79 5.51 3.34 -19.01
CA GLN A 79 6.39 3.32 -17.84
C GLN A 79 5.61 3.51 -16.55
N LYS A 80 4.61 4.39 -16.57
CA LYS A 80 3.74 4.58 -15.41
C LYS A 80 2.97 3.31 -15.07
N GLU A 81 2.38 2.65 -16.06
CA GLU A 81 1.66 1.39 -15.85
C GLU A 81 2.58 0.30 -15.29
N LYS A 82 3.79 0.23 -15.78
CA LYS A 82 4.79 -0.75 -15.33
C LYS A 82 5.15 -0.54 -13.87
N ILE A 83 5.40 0.70 -13.46
CA ILE A 83 5.75 0.99 -12.07
C ILE A 83 4.54 0.80 -11.14
N ASP A 84 3.34 1.16 -11.58
CA ASP A 84 2.12 0.96 -10.78
C ASP A 84 1.87 -0.52 -10.50
N LYS A 85 2.04 -1.38 -11.48
CA LYS A 85 1.92 -2.83 -11.31
C LYS A 85 2.97 -3.40 -10.36
N LEU A 86 4.21 -2.94 -10.50
CA LEU A 86 5.29 -3.38 -9.63
C LEU A 86 5.04 -2.96 -8.18
N THR A 87 4.64 -1.69 -7.98
CA THR A 87 4.30 -1.17 -6.67
C THR A 87 3.17 -1.97 -6.03
N GLN A 88 2.11 -2.21 -6.78
CA GLN A 88 0.96 -2.98 -6.31
C GLN A 88 1.36 -4.37 -5.86
N LYS A 89 2.20 -5.06 -6.62
CA LYS A 89 2.69 -6.39 -6.27
C LYS A 89 3.39 -6.40 -4.91
N TYR A 90 4.33 -5.48 -4.70
CA TYR A 90 5.10 -5.41 -3.46
C TYR A 90 4.25 -5.00 -2.27
N VAL A 91 3.29 -4.08 -2.48
CA VAL A 91 2.36 -3.68 -1.42
C VAL A 91 1.46 -4.85 -1.01
N VAL A 92 0.90 -5.56 -1.98
CA VAL A 92 0.04 -6.73 -1.72
C VAL A 92 0.81 -7.81 -0.97
N ASP A 93 2.03 -8.12 -1.40
CA ASP A 93 2.85 -9.14 -0.75
C ASP A 93 3.18 -8.75 0.70
N GLU A 94 3.48 -7.49 0.96
CA GLU A 94 3.76 -6.99 2.30
C GLU A 94 2.53 -7.03 3.20
N ILE A 95 1.36 -6.67 2.66
CA ILE A 95 0.09 -6.76 3.41
C ILE A 95 -0.18 -8.20 3.82
N LYS A 96 -0.06 -9.14 2.89
CA LYS A 96 -0.28 -10.55 3.18
C LYS A 96 0.68 -11.07 4.24
N LYS A 97 1.93 -10.65 4.17
CA LYS A 97 2.95 -10.99 5.16
C LYS A 97 2.57 -10.45 6.55
N GLN A 98 2.18 -9.18 6.64
CA GLN A 98 1.81 -8.57 7.92
C GLN A 98 0.56 -9.21 8.52
N VAL A 99 -0.42 -9.57 7.71
CA VAL A 99 -1.60 -10.30 8.17
C VAL A 99 -1.19 -11.66 8.75
N LYS A 100 -0.34 -12.38 8.04
CA LYS A 100 0.12 -13.70 8.47
C LYS A 100 0.90 -13.64 9.79
N GLU A 101 1.71 -12.60 9.97
CA GLU A 101 2.54 -12.41 11.16
C GLU A 101 1.80 -11.75 12.33
N SER A 102 0.61 -11.21 12.10
CA SER A 102 -0.15 -10.51 13.12
C SER A 102 -0.62 -11.45 14.23
N LYS A 103 -0.52 -10.99 15.45
CA LYS A 103 -1.04 -11.69 16.64
C LYS A 103 -2.30 -11.03 17.20
N ASN A 104 -2.80 -10.00 16.55
CA ASN A 104 -4.01 -9.31 16.96
C ASN A 104 -5.24 -10.15 16.60
N LYS A 105 -6.28 -10.03 17.40
CA LYS A 105 -7.56 -10.70 17.13
C LYS A 105 -8.32 -10.04 15.98
N LEU A 106 -8.12 -8.74 15.80
CA LEU A 106 -8.73 -7.97 14.75
C LEU A 106 -7.65 -7.24 13.96
N VAL A 107 -7.65 -7.45 12.65
CA VAL A 107 -6.75 -6.77 11.71
C VAL A 107 -7.60 -6.00 10.71
N LEU A 108 -7.29 -4.73 10.55
CA LEU A 108 -8.00 -3.84 9.66
C LEU A 108 -7.11 -3.49 8.47
N LEU A 109 -7.54 -3.84 7.26
CA LEU A 109 -6.83 -3.50 6.03
C LEU A 109 -7.42 -2.23 5.45
N ASP A 110 -6.66 -1.15 5.47
CA ASP A 110 -7.02 0.12 4.85
C ASP A 110 -6.42 0.17 3.45
N VAL A 111 -7.22 -0.19 2.45
CA VAL A 111 -6.75 -0.37 1.07
C VAL A 111 -7.71 0.30 0.08
N PRO A 112 -7.29 1.38 -0.59
CA PRO A 112 -8.14 2.05 -1.57
C PRO A 112 -8.58 1.15 -2.74
N LEU A 113 -7.69 0.24 -3.17
CA LEU A 113 -7.93 -0.67 -4.29
C LEU A 113 -8.16 -2.10 -3.80
N LEU A 114 -9.03 -2.27 -2.79
CA LEU A 114 -9.24 -3.56 -2.12
C LEU A 114 -9.66 -4.67 -3.09
N PHE A 115 -10.63 -4.40 -3.95
CA PHE A 115 -11.16 -5.41 -4.87
C PHE A 115 -10.27 -5.60 -6.09
N GLU A 116 -9.69 -4.53 -6.61
CA GLU A 116 -8.80 -4.57 -7.78
C GLU A 116 -7.53 -5.38 -7.49
N THR A 117 -7.06 -5.35 -6.25
CA THR A 117 -5.88 -6.13 -5.80
C THR A 117 -6.24 -7.54 -5.35
N LYS A 118 -7.52 -7.88 -5.31
CA LYS A 118 -8.03 -9.14 -4.77
C LYS A 118 -7.74 -9.35 -3.28
N LEU A 119 -7.35 -8.30 -2.56
CA LEU A 119 -7.12 -8.37 -1.11
C LEU A 119 -8.40 -8.63 -0.34
N ASN A 120 -9.57 -8.37 -0.95
CA ASN A 120 -10.84 -8.76 -0.36
C ASN A 120 -10.94 -10.27 -0.12
N GLU A 121 -10.19 -11.09 -0.86
CA GLU A 121 -10.22 -12.54 -0.71
C GLU A 121 -9.63 -13.02 0.62
N ILE A 122 -8.75 -12.22 1.24
CA ILE A 122 -8.19 -12.55 2.56
C ILE A 122 -8.97 -11.92 3.71
N CYS A 123 -10.02 -11.15 3.40
CA CYS A 123 -10.85 -10.50 4.41
C CYS A 123 -12.04 -11.37 4.78
N ASP A 124 -12.38 -11.38 6.07
CA ASP A 124 -13.62 -12.01 6.55
C ASP A 124 -14.81 -11.08 6.32
N ILE A 125 -14.59 -9.77 6.41
CA ILE A 125 -15.61 -8.73 6.21
C ILE A 125 -15.00 -7.61 5.38
N THR A 126 -15.79 -7.02 4.48
CA THR A 126 -15.37 -5.84 3.73
C THR A 126 -16.35 -4.69 3.97
N ILE A 127 -15.81 -3.48 4.14
CA ILE A 127 -16.60 -2.26 4.37
C ILE A 127 -16.25 -1.25 3.28
N GLY A 128 -17.27 -0.79 2.55
CA GLY A 128 -17.12 0.30 1.60
C GLY A 128 -17.62 1.60 2.21
N VAL A 129 -16.79 2.64 2.19
CA VAL A 129 -17.15 3.96 2.69
C VAL A 129 -17.39 4.88 1.49
N ILE A 130 -18.56 5.48 1.43
CA ILE A 130 -19.00 6.36 0.33
C ILE A 130 -19.31 7.77 0.82
#